data_ebee42504cead7695937a91fe45954c4
#
_entry.id   ebee42504cead7695937a91fe45954c4
#
_cell.length_a   1.000
_cell.length_b   1.000
_cell.length_c   1.000
_cell.angle_alpha   90.00
_cell.angle_beta   90.00
_cell.angle_gamma   90.00
#
_symmetry.space_group_name_H-M   'P 1'
#
loop_
_entity.id
_entity.type
_entity.pdbx_description
1 polymer ?
#
loop_
_entity_poly.entity_id
_entity_poly.type
_entity_poly.pdbx_seq_one_letter_code
_entity_poly.pdbx_strand_id
1 'polypeptide(L)'
;MRKLDQRGVAALEFCLVAVPLFTLMFAIFDLGRYAITIQSLRALANAGSRATMIKCYTPDAITNTSPSGCTDINTYFPDPQRQAVAPFLYAGGLTPTLSTASGATALTITASLPGFTMLMPIWGTALNAPSASTSIPI
;
A
#
# COMPACT_ATOMS: atom_id res chain seq x y z
N MET A 1 49.83 -33.91 -15.94
CA MET A 1 49.21 -32.75 -15.25
C MET A 1 47.98 -32.33 -16.01
N ARG A 2 46.77 -32.54 -15.47
CA ARG A 2 45.54 -32.00 -16.04
C ARG A 2 45.60 -30.48 -15.89
N LYS A 3 45.62 -29.76 -17.03
CA LYS A 3 45.42 -28.31 -17.01
C LYS A 3 44.02 -28.07 -16.44
N LEU A 4 43.93 -27.51 -15.25
CA LEU A 4 42.67 -27.05 -14.67
C LEU A 4 42.05 -26.08 -15.66
N ASP A 5 40.87 -26.35 -16.09
CA ASP A 5 40.16 -25.55 -17.10
C ASP A 5 39.85 -24.16 -16.51
N GLN A 6 40.64 -23.17 -16.90
CA GLN A 6 40.52 -21.77 -16.43
C GLN A 6 39.13 -21.17 -16.73
N ARG A 7 38.40 -21.76 -17.70
CA ARG A 7 37.01 -21.34 -18.02
C ARG A 7 36.06 -21.69 -16.88
N GLY A 8 36.29 -22.81 -16.18
CA GLY A 8 35.45 -23.19 -15.02
C GLY A 8 35.66 -22.27 -13.81
N VAL A 9 36.91 -21.82 -13.57
CA VAL A 9 37.24 -20.89 -12.48
C VAL A 9 36.60 -19.52 -12.72
N ALA A 10 36.68 -18.97 -13.92
CA ALA A 10 36.06 -17.69 -14.27
C ALA A 10 34.53 -17.74 -14.14
N ALA A 11 33.86 -18.85 -14.50
CA ALA A 11 32.45 -19.02 -14.33
C ALA A 11 32.06 -19.06 -12.83
N LEU A 12 32.84 -19.70 -11.99
CA LEU A 12 32.62 -19.75 -10.55
C LEU A 12 32.79 -18.38 -9.90
N GLU A 13 33.82 -17.64 -10.26
CA GLU A 13 34.04 -16.26 -9.80
C GLU A 13 32.91 -15.34 -10.20
N PHE A 14 32.41 -15.45 -11.43
CA PHE A 14 31.26 -14.69 -11.89
C PHE A 14 30.01 -15.01 -11.07
N CYS A 15 29.71 -16.30 -10.85
CA CYS A 15 28.53 -16.70 -10.06
C CYS A 15 28.61 -16.19 -8.61
N LEU A 16 29.79 -16.20 -8.01
CA LEU A 16 30.01 -15.77 -6.64
C LEU A 16 29.72 -14.26 -6.46
N VAL A 17 29.96 -13.45 -7.49
CA VAL A 17 29.65 -12.02 -7.49
C VAL A 17 28.24 -11.74 -7.98
N ALA A 18 27.77 -12.45 -9.00
CA ALA A 18 26.47 -12.21 -9.62
C ALA A 18 25.30 -12.53 -8.69
N VAL A 19 25.37 -13.62 -7.92
CA VAL A 19 24.27 -14.02 -7.02
C VAL A 19 23.98 -12.94 -5.96
N PRO A 20 24.93 -12.45 -5.15
CA PRO A 20 24.63 -11.40 -4.19
C PRO A 20 24.23 -10.09 -4.87
N LEU A 21 24.80 -9.75 -6.03
CA LEU A 21 24.43 -8.55 -6.76
C LEU A 21 22.97 -8.57 -7.23
N PHE A 22 22.54 -9.65 -7.87
CA PHE A 22 21.15 -9.80 -8.31
C PHE A 22 20.17 -9.88 -7.13
N THR A 23 20.54 -10.57 -6.06
CA THR A 23 19.71 -10.63 -4.85
C THR A 23 19.47 -9.24 -4.28
N LEU A 24 20.52 -8.42 -4.19
CA LEU A 24 20.43 -7.04 -3.71
C LEU A 24 19.58 -6.18 -4.66
N MET A 25 19.76 -6.32 -5.96
CA MET A 25 18.98 -5.59 -6.96
C MET A 25 17.48 -5.92 -6.86
N PHE A 26 17.13 -7.19 -6.78
CA PHE A 26 15.72 -7.59 -6.62
C PHE A 26 15.13 -7.16 -5.28
N ALA A 27 15.92 -7.16 -4.21
CA ALA A 27 15.48 -6.65 -2.90
C ALA A 27 15.13 -5.15 -2.98
N ILE A 28 15.96 -4.35 -3.67
CA ILE A 28 15.68 -2.91 -3.86
C ILE A 28 14.41 -2.68 -4.67
N PHE A 29 14.20 -3.44 -5.75
CA PHE A 29 12.97 -3.33 -6.55
C PHE A 29 11.73 -3.71 -5.74
N ASP A 30 11.79 -4.75 -4.95
CA ASP A 30 10.67 -5.23 -4.14
C ASP A 30 10.31 -4.22 -3.03
N LEU A 31 11.31 -3.67 -2.35
CA LEU A 31 11.10 -2.57 -1.38
C LEU A 31 10.58 -1.30 -2.04
N GLY A 32 11.04 -0.98 -3.25
CA GLY A 32 10.53 0.16 -4.04
C GLY A 32 9.04 0.02 -4.35
N ARG A 33 8.61 -1.16 -4.78
CA ARG A 33 7.18 -1.47 -4.99
C ARG A 33 6.37 -1.29 -3.70
N TYR A 34 6.87 -1.81 -2.59
CA TYR A 34 6.22 -1.66 -1.28
C TYR A 34 6.10 -0.18 -0.88
N ALA A 35 7.17 0.60 -1.01
CA ALA A 35 7.17 2.03 -0.67
C ALA A 35 6.15 2.82 -1.50
N ILE A 36 6.08 2.59 -2.81
CA ILE A 36 5.08 3.23 -3.69
C ILE A 36 3.67 2.81 -3.29
N THR A 37 3.45 1.56 -2.95
CA THR A 37 2.15 1.05 -2.49
C THR A 37 1.70 1.75 -1.21
N ILE A 38 2.57 1.86 -0.20
CA ILE A 38 2.26 2.58 1.06
C ILE A 38 1.94 4.05 0.80
N GLN A 39 2.70 4.74 -0.05
CA GLN A 39 2.44 6.14 -0.39
C GLN A 39 1.09 6.30 -1.10
N SER A 40 0.77 5.42 -2.02
CA SER A 40 -0.52 5.41 -2.73
C SER A 40 -1.69 5.11 -1.78
N LEU A 41 -1.52 4.21 -0.81
CA LEU A 41 -2.52 3.94 0.23
C LEU A 41 -2.73 5.14 1.16
N ARG A 42 -1.67 5.86 1.53
CA ARG A 42 -1.79 7.12 2.29
C ARG A 42 -2.54 8.20 1.51
N ALA A 43 -2.24 8.35 0.22
CA ALA A 43 -2.96 9.27 -0.64
C ALA A 43 -4.45 8.91 -0.72
N LEU A 44 -4.77 7.62 -0.85
CA LEU A 44 -6.13 7.11 -0.89
C LEU A 44 -6.89 7.35 0.43
N ALA A 45 -6.27 7.06 1.58
CA ALA A 45 -6.84 7.31 2.90
C ALA A 45 -7.11 8.81 3.13
N ASN A 46 -6.16 9.68 2.75
CA ASN A 46 -6.32 11.13 2.86
C ASN A 46 -7.40 11.68 1.92
N ALA A 47 -7.54 11.15 0.70
CA ALA A 47 -8.62 11.54 -0.20
C ALA A 47 -9.98 11.09 0.34
N GLY A 48 -10.05 9.87 0.90
CA GLY A 48 -11.24 9.37 1.58
C GLY A 48 -11.65 10.24 2.77
N SER A 49 -10.69 10.68 3.60
CA SER A 49 -10.98 11.56 4.73
C SER A 49 -11.56 12.92 4.26
N ARG A 50 -11.00 13.51 3.22
CA ARG A 50 -11.53 14.75 2.63
C ARG A 50 -12.96 14.56 2.08
N ALA A 51 -13.21 13.45 1.39
CA ALA A 51 -14.54 13.15 0.87
C ALA A 51 -15.57 12.99 1.99
N THR A 52 -15.22 12.30 3.07
CA THR A 52 -16.04 12.14 4.27
C THR A 52 -16.30 13.49 4.96
N MET A 53 -15.27 14.32 5.11
CA MET A 53 -15.41 15.66 5.68
C MET A 53 -16.40 16.52 4.89
N ILE A 54 -16.32 16.53 3.57
CA ILE A 54 -17.16 17.38 2.72
C ILE A 54 -18.60 16.85 2.65
N LYS A 55 -18.77 15.55 2.51
CA LYS A 55 -20.07 14.96 2.20
C LYS A 55 -20.90 14.55 3.42
N CYS A 56 -20.28 14.37 4.58
CA CYS A 56 -20.96 13.95 5.79
C CYS A 56 -20.59 14.81 7.01
N TYR A 57 -19.31 14.88 7.38
CA TYR A 57 -18.89 15.57 8.61
C TYR A 57 -19.36 17.04 8.66
N THR A 58 -19.11 17.82 7.60
CA THR A 58 -19.48 19.24 7.58
C THR A 58 -21.00 19.45 7.61
N PRO A 59 -21.82 18.74 6.80
CA PRO A 59 -23.27 18.80 6.94
C PRO A 59 -23.79 18.45 8.33
N ASP A 60 -23.27 17.38 8.94
CA ASP A 60 -23.68 16.94 10.29
C ASP A 60 -23.31 17.99 11.34
N ALA A 61 -22.11 18.55 11.27
CA ALA A 61 -21.66 19.62 12.17
C ALA A 61 -22.53 20.87 12.07
N ILE A 62 -22.97 21.26 10.85
CA ILE A 62 -23.88 22.42 10.64
C ILE A 62 -25.25 22.17 11.28
N THR A 63 -25.73 20.93 11.25
CA THR A 63 -27.05 20.55 11.82
C THR A 63 -26.97 20.17 13.29
N ASN A 64 -25.80 20.34 13.96
CA ASN A 64 -25.52 19.89 15.34
C ASN A 64 -25.77 18.39 15.55
N THR A 65 -25.54 17.59 14.51
CA THR A 65 -25.60 16.13 14.56
C THR A 65 -24.20 15.58 14.76
N SER A 66 -24.07 14.48 15.52
CA SER A 66 -22.76 13.87 15.72
C SER A 66 -22.24 13.24 14.43
N PRO A 67 -21.03 13.57 13.96
CA PRO A 67 -20.45 12.99 12.73
C PRO A 67 -19.96 11.55 12.92
N SER A 68 -20.18 10.93 14.08
CA SER A 68 -19.83 9.54 14.35
C SER A 68 -20.54 8.54 13.41
N GLY A 69 -21.65 8.94 12.78
CA GLY A 69 -22.37 8.16 11.78
C GLY A 69 -21.76 8.14 10.39
N CYS A 70 -20.70 8.91 10.12
CA CYS A 70 -20.07 9.05 8.81
C CYS A 70 -19.17 7.86 8.43
N THR A 71 -19.72 6.65 8.45
CA THR A 71 -18.98 5.40 8.23
C THR A 71 -19.08 4.83 6.82
N ASP A 72 -20.01 5.32 6.00
CA ASP A 72 -20.22 4.79 4.63
C ASP A 72 -19.29 5.45 3.60
N ILE A 73 -18.01 5.09 3.67
CA ILE A 73 -16.98 5.62 2.78
C ILE A 73 -17.23 5.25 1.29
N ASN A 74 -17.94 4.18 1.00
CA ASN A 74 -18.20 3.77 -0.37
C ASN A 74 -19.15 4.74 -1.08
N THR A 75 -20.13 5.28 -0.36
CA THR A 75 -21.03 6.34 -0.87
C THR A 75 -20.30 7.68 -1.00
N TYR A 76 -19.45 8.03 -0.05
CA TYR A 76 -18.75 9.33 -0.07
C TYR A 76 -17.60 9.36 -1.07
N PHE A 77 -16.93 8.23 -1.28
CA PHE A 77 -15.76 8.10 -2.14
C PHE A 77 -15.81 6.80 -2.97
N PRO A 78 -16.58 6.79 -4.09
CA PRO A 78 -16.79 5.62 -4.93
C PRO A 78 -15.53 5.22 -5.72
N ASP A 79 -15.46 3.96 -6.16
CA ASP A 79 -14.30 3.36 -6.84
C ASP A 79 -13.73 4.16 -8.02
N PRO A 80 -14.53 4.79 -8.92
CA PRO A 80 -13.96 5.58 -10.00
C PRO A 80 -13.10 6.75 -9.52
N GLN A 81 -13.49 7.38 -8.40
CA GLN A 81 -12.71 8.45 -7.79
C GLN A 81 -11.44 7.92 -7.10
N ARG A 82 -11.52 6.73 -6.46
CA ARG A 82 -10.36 6.05 -5.87
C ARG A 82 -9.32 5.70 -6.92
N GLN A 83 -9.77 5.16 -8.05
CA GLN A 83 -8.91 4.80 -9.17
C GLN A 83 -8.22 6.04 -9.78
N ALA A 84 -8.91 7.18 -9.83
CA ALA A 84 -8.31 8.43 -10.30
C ALA A 84 -7.22 8.97 -9.35
N VAL A 85 -7.39 8.78 -8.03
CA VAL A 85 -6.41 9.24 -7.01
C VAL A 85 -5.20 8.32 -6.92
N ALA A 86 -5.40 7.00 -7.03
CA ALA A 86 -4.35 6.01 -6.81
C ALA A 86 -4.40 4.89 -7.87
N PRO A 87 -4.16 5.21 -9.16
CA PRO A 87 -4.25 4.22 -10.25
C PRO A 87 -3.27 3.07 -10.10
N PHE A 88 -2.14 3.30 -9.45
CA PHE A 88 -1.13 2.28 -9.20
C PHE A 88 -1.66 1.11 -8.35
N LEU A 89 -2.56 1.38 -7.39
CA LEU A 89 -3.14 0.33 -6.53
C LEU A 89 -4.05 -0.65 -7.27
N TYR A 90 -4.57 -0.24 -8.42
CA TYR A 90 -5.42 -1.07 -9.28
C TYR A 90 -4.63 -1.80 -10.37
N ALA A 91 -3.32 -1.54 -10.47
CA ALA A 91 -2.45 -2.23 -11.41
C ALA A 91 -2.37 -3.73 -11.08
N GLY A 92 -2.29 -4.57 -12.11
CA GLY A 92 -2.17 -6.03 -11.93
C GLY A 92 -3.44 -6.71 -11.41
N GLY A 93 -4.62 -6.06 -11.51
CA GLY A 93 -5.90 -6.63 -11.08
C GLY A 93 -6.11 -6.61 -9.57
N LEU A 94 -5.29 -5.86 -8.83
CA LEU A 94 -5.47 -5.66 -7.40
C LEU A 94 -6.58 -4.63 -7.14
N THR A 95 -7.31 -4.82 -6.03
CA THR A 95 -8.36 -3.89 -5.60
C THR A 95 -8.07 -3.43 -4.18
N PRO A 96 -7.78 -2.14 -3.97
CA PRO A 96 -7.64 -1.60 -2.62
C PRO A 96 -8.99 -1.57 -1.92
N THR A 97 -8.98 -1.85 -0.63
CA THR A 97 -10.16 -1.72 0.24
C THR A 97 -10.04 -0.45 1.07
N LEU A 98 -11.16 0.22 1.24
CA LEU A 98 -11.28 1.40 2.08
C LEU A 98 -12.36 1.14 3.13
N SER A 99 -12.02 1.31 4.39
CA SER A 99 -12.94 1.11 5.51
C SER A 99 -12.91 2.31 6.45
N THR A 100 -14.02 2.56 7.12
CA THR A 100 -14.14 3.61 8.12
C THR A 100 -14.58 3.00 9.42
N ALA A 101 -13.91 3.36 10.52
CA ALA A 101 -14.25 2.97 11.87
C ALA A 101 -14.51 4.22 12.72
N SER A 102 -15.65 4.26 13.41
CA SER A 102 -15.98 5.32 14.37
C SER A 102 -15.47 4.93 15.74
N GLY A 103 -14.61 5.79 16.30
CA GLY A 103 -14.16 5.71 17.69
C GLY A 103 -14.86 6.75 18.56
N ALA A 104 -14.51 6.79 19.84
CA ALA A 104 -15.10 7.75 20.81
C ALA A 104 -14.68 9.21 20.53
N THR A 105 -13.51 9.43 19.94
CA THR A 105 -12.92 10.76 19.74
C THR A 105 -12.44 11.00 18.32
N ALA A 106 -12.50 9.99 17.46
CA ALA A 106 -12.03 10.11 16.08
C ALA A 106 -12.68 9.09 15.15
N LEU A 107 -12.92 9.52 13.93
CA LEU A 107 -13.29 8.68 12.80
C LEU A 107 -12.02 8.28 12.06
N THR A 108 -11.72 6.98 12.00
CA THR A 108 -10.50 6.46 11.36
C THR A 108 -10.83 5.86 10.02
N ILE A 109 -10.14 6.33 8.98
CA ILE A 109 -10.25 5.81 7.62
C ILE A 109 -8.99 5.03 7.31
N THR A 110 -9.16 3.75 6.95
CA THR A 110 -8.07 2.83 6.64
C THR A 110 -8.17 2.37 5.20
N ALA A 111 -7.08 2.58 4.46
CA ALA A 111 -6.88 2.01 3.13
C ALA A 111 -5.93 0.82 3.23
N SER A 112 -6.26 -0.30 2.59
CA SER A 112 -5.42 -1.50 2.57
C SER A 112 -5.44 -2.17 1.20
N LEU A 113 -4.38 -2.92 0.90
CA LEU A 113 -4.24 -3.68 -0.34
C LEU A 113 -3.99 -5.16 0.00
N PRO A 114 -5.06 -5.93 0.29
CA PRO A 114 -4.93 -7.30 0.79
C PRO A 114 -4.29 -8.28 -0.20
N GLY A 115 -4.38 -8.00 -1.50
CA GLY A 115 -3.76 -8.83 -2.54
C GLY A 115 -2.27 -8.56 -2.79
N PHE A 116 -1.68 -7.56 -2.12
CA PHE A 116 -0.26 -7.26 -2.29
C PHE A 116 0.62 -8.26 -1.54
N THR A 117 1.60 -8.83 -2.24
CA THR A 117 2.62 -9.72 -1.66
C THR A 117 4.00 -9.30 -2.13
N MET A 118 4.99 -9.49 -1.25
CA MET A 118 6.39 -9.32 -1.61
C MET A 118 6.84 -10.48 -2.50
N LEU A 119 7.70 -10.20 -3.47
CA LEU A 119 8.20 -11.20 -4.42
C LEU A 119 9.33 -12.04 -3.81
N MET A 120 10.17 -11.41 -2.99
CA MET A 120 11.30 -12.09 -2.38
C MET A 120 10.91 -12.76 -1.05
N PRO A 121 11.23 -14.05 -0.88
CA PRO A 121 10.89 -14.79 0.34
C PRO A 121 11.65 -14.33 1.60
N ILE A 122 12.69 -13.52 1.44
CA ILE A 122 13.48 -12.97 2.55
C ILE A 122 12.67 -12.10 3.52
N TRP A 123 11.56 -11.51 3.05
CA TRP A 123 10.68 -10.65 3.85
C TRP A 123 9.62 -11.44 4.64
N GLY A 124 9.45 -12.74 4.36
CA GLY A 124 8.34 -13.52 4.89
C GLY A 124 6.99 -12.89 4.53
N THR A 125 6.08 -12.84 5.49
CA THR A 125 4.73 -12.24 5.32
C THR A 125 4.57 -10.88 5.99
N ALA A 126 5.60 -10.35 6.64
CA ALA A 126 5.51 -9.14 7.46
C ALA A 126 5.12 -7.88 6.67
N LEU A 127 5.50 -7.82 5.40
CA LEU A 127 5.22 -6.68 4.51
C LEU A 127 4.06 -6.95 3.53
N ASN A 128 3.38 -8.09 3.67
CA ASN A 128 2.21 -8.40 2.85
C ASN A 128 0.97 -7.62 3.34
N ALA A 129 0.03 -7.40 2.43
CA ALA A 129 -1.23 -6.69 2.71
C ALA A 129 -1.01 -5.35 3.44
N PRO A 130 -0.23 -4.42 2.86
CA PRO A 130 0.05 -3.13 3.47
C PRO A 130 -1.22 -2.32 3.69
N SER A 131 -1.23 -1.51 4.75
CA SER A 131 -2.33 -0.62 5.07
C SER A 131 -1.82 0.75 5.52
N ALA A 132 -2.65 1.77 5.33
CA ALA A 132 -2.42 3.11 5.82
C ALA A 132 -3.72 3.70 6.34
N SER A 133 -3.67 4.44 7.44
CA SER A 133 -4.84 5.04 8.06
C SER A 133 -4.64 6.54 8.29
N THR A 134 -5.78 7.25 8.30
CA THR A 134 -5.85 8.66 8.70
C THR A 134 -7.05 8.82 9.64
N SER A 135 -6.98 9.77 10.57
CA SER A 135 -8.05 10.02 11.54
C SER A 135 -8.57 11.44 11.43
N ILE A 136 -9.88 11.59 11.61
CA ILE A 136 -10.59 12.86 11.71
C ILE A 136 -11.11 12.96 13.14
N PRO A 137 -10.73 13.98 13.93
CA PRO A 137 -11.27 14.16 15.27
C PRO A 137 -12.76 14.50 15.21
N ILE A 138 -13.53 13.98 16.19
CA ILE A 138 -14.99 14.16 16.31
C ILE A 138 -15.35 14.58 17.74
#